data_16cb2ff56f36763c0464b45437138d61
#
_entry.id   16cb2ff56f36763c0464b45437138d61
#
_cell.length_a   1.000
_cell.length_b   1.000
_cell.length_c   1.000
_cell.angle_alpha   90.00
_cell.angle_beta   90.00
_cell.angle_gamma   90.00
#
_symmetry.space_group_name_H-M   'P 1'
#
loop_
_entity.id
_entity.type
_entity.pdbx_description
1 polymer ?
#
loop_
_entity_poly.entity_id
_entity_poly.type
_entity_poly.pdbx_seq_one_letter_code
_entity_poly.pdbx_strand_id
1 'polypeptide(L)'
;MTTAATRRGFLTSVGAWTVAGLAAPRAVAAPGNAKVLLLGTKGGPRVNKGRANPSNLVTAVGRSYVVDCGYGVTRQLVEAGIEAHEVRTILITHNHSDHMLELGPLIYTAWAGGLREPIDVWGPPPINRFVASFLDSMAYDVDIRIEDEGRPDLRKLVQVHEFEAPDAGSAMVFEREGLKVSATKVRHPPLTHAYAYRFDTLGRSIVLSGDTTYSPELIALAKGADVLVHEVMHLEGLDRLLSRVPNATTLRKHLIDSHTTTEQLGRVAAEAGVGTLVLSHFVPGDDPSITDAKWTEGVRKNFSGEIVVGRDLMTI
;
A
#
# COMPACT_ATOMS: atom_id res chain seq x y z
N MET A 1 -47.34 -12.95 -75.27
CA MET A 1 -46.52 -14.12 -74.88
C MET A 1 -45.70 -13.74 -73.66
N THR A 2 -46.22 -14.13 -72.53
CA THR A 2 -45.70 -13.72 -71.19
C THR A 2 -45.12 -14.95 -70.49
N THR A 3 -43.84 -14.90 -70.18
CA THR A 3 -43.16 -15.94 -69.41
C THR A 3 -43.02 -15.51 -67.96
N ALA A 4 -43.60 -16.32 -67.07
CA ALA A 4 -43.51 -16.13 -65.62
C ALA A 4 -42.18 -16.61 -65.07
N ALA A 5 -41.51 -15.80 -64.19
CA ALA A 5 -40.35 -16.17 -63.46
C ALA A 5 -40.67 -16.56 -62.02
N THR A 6 -40.35 -17.79 -61.68
CA THR A 6 -40.51 -18.41 -60.33
C THR A 6 -39.51 -17.91 -59.35
N ARG A 7 -39.97 -17.36 -58.19
CA ARG A 7 -39.07 -16.99 -57.05
C ARG A 7 -38.83 -18.25 -56.22
N ARG A 8 -37.57 -18.66 -56.10
CA ARG A 8 -37.10 -19.62 -55.10
C ARG A 8 -36.75 -18.87 -53.80
N GLY A 9 -37.44 -19.23 -52.71
CA GLY A 9 -37.10 -18.72 -51.38
C GLY A 9 -35.85 -19.39 -50.82
N PHE A 10 -34.94 -18.58 -50.32
CA PHE A 10 -33.83 -19.03 -49.50
C PHE A 10 -34.24 -19.00 -48.03
N LEU A 11 -34.29 -20.15 -47.39
CA LEU A 11 -34.38 -20.28 -45.95
C LEU A 11 -32.98 -20.17 -45.35
N THR A 12 -32.68 -19.06 -44.68
CA THR A 12 -31.48 -18.91 -43.85
C THR A 12 -31.80 -19.40 -42.46
N SER A 13 -31.19 -20.53 -42.09
CA SER A 13 -31.19 -21.05 -40.71
C SER A 13 -30.14 -20.22 -39.88
N VAL A 14 -30.64 -19.45 -38.91
CA VAL A 14 -29.81 -18.78 -37.91
C VAL A 14 -29.51 -19.81 -36.82
N GLY A 15 -28.28 -20.34 -36.83
CA GLY A 15 -27.77 -21.15 -35.73
C GLY A 15 -27.38 -20.28 -34.55
N ALA A 16 -28.13 -20.41 -33.45
CA ALA A 16 -27.75 -19.79 -32.17
C ALA A 16 -26.54 -20.53 -31.56
N TRP A 17 -25.38 -19.89 -31.54
CA TRP A 17 -24.22 -20.36 -30.79
C TRP A 17 -24.34 -19.90 -29.33
N THR A 18 -24.74 -20.82 -28.46
CA THR A 18 -24.61 -20.61 -27.02
C THR A 18 -23.14 -20.81 -26.61
N VAL A 19 -22.42 -19.71 -26.40
CA VAL A 19 -21.10 -19.76 -25.76
C VAL A 19 -21.33 -19.99 -24.26
N ALA A 20 -21.25 -21.23 -23.83
CA ALA A 20 -21.13 -21.55 -22.41
C ALA A 20 -19.73 -21.13 -21.95
N GLY A 21 -19.61 -19.95 -21.35
CA GLY A 21 -18.41 -19.51 -20.68
C GLY A 21 -18.16 -20.39 -19.45
N LEU A 22 -17.28 -21.37 -19.60
CA LEU A 22 -16.70 -22.09 -18.47
C LEU A 22 -15.82 -21.09 -17.72
N ALA A 23 -16.32 -20.56 -16.59
CA ALA A 23 -15.49 -19.87 -15.62
C ALA A 23 -14.41 -20.85 -15.15
N ALA A 24 -13.17 -20.60 -15.52
CA ALA A 24 -12.05 -21.38 -15.00
C ALA A 24 -12.04 -21.27 -13.45
N PRO A 25 -11.86 -22.38 -12.72
CA PRO A 25 -11.76 -22.33 -11.28
C PRO A 25 -10.55 -21.44 -10.93
N ARG A 26 -10.81 -20.40 -10.12
CA ARG A 26 -9.76 -19.56 -9.58
C ARG A 26 -8.80 -20.46 -8.79
N ALA A 27 -7.56 -20.56 -9.26
CA ALA A 27 -6.55 -21.35 -8.56
C ALA A 27 -6.41 -20.75 -7.15
N VAL A 28 -6.75 -21.54 -6.13
CA VAL A 28 -6.43 -21.20 -4.74
C VAL A 28 -4.90 -21.18 -4.67
N ALA A 29 -4.32 -20.01 -4.41
CA ALA A 29 -2.88 -19.88 -4.26
C ALA A 29 -2.39 -20.85 -3.19
N ALA A 30 -1.30 -21.55 -3.47
CA ALA A 30 -0.71 -22.47 -2.52
C ALA A 30 -0.36 -21.76 -1.21
N PRO A 31 -0.55 -22.36 -0.04
CA PRO A 31 -0.14 -21.80 1.24
C PRO A 31 1.35 -21.43 1.19
N GLY A 32 1.70 -20.18 1.51
CA GLY A 32 3.11 -19.74 1.58
C GLY A 32 3.55 -18.68 0.59
N ASN A 33 2.72 -18.22 -0.33
CA ASN A 33 3.11 -17.27 -1.38
C ASN A 33 2.79 -15.78 -1.05
N ALA A 34 2.80 -15.38 0.22
CA ALA A 34 2.70 -13.96 0.54
C ALA A 34 3.92 -13.20 -0.03
N LYS A 35 3.67 -12.09 -0.72
CA LYS A 35 4.69 -11.22 -1.32
C LYS A 35 4.38 -9.77 -0.99
N VAL A 36 5.40 -8.94 -0.96
CA VAL A 36 5.24 -7.49 -0.93
C VAL A 36 5.86 -6.87 -2.17
N LEU A 37 5.10 -6.05 -2.87
CA LEU A 37 5.55 -5.21 -3.96
C LEU A 37 5.63 -3.77 -3.43
N LEU A 38 6.80 -3.17 -3.50
CA LEU A 38 7.03 -1.78 -3.12
C LEU A 38 6.51 -0.88 -4.24
N LEU A 39 5.35 -0.26 -4.07
CA LEU A 39 4.78 0.64 -5.08
C LEU A 39 5.45 2.01 -5.04
N GLY A 40 5.83 2.49 -3.84
CA GLY A 40 6.52 3.75 -3.66
C GLY A 40 7.42 3.71 -2.44
N THR A 41 8.64 4.23 -2.59
CA THR A 41 9.70 4.07 -1.58
C THR A 41 10.29 5.39 -1.09
N LYS A 42 9.75 6.54 -1.51
CA LYS A 42 10.24 7.86 -1.11
C LYS A 42 9.54 8.37 0.15
N GLY A 43 10.29 8.71 1.18
CA GLY A 43 9.79 9.37 2.38
C GLY A 43 9.56 10.88 2.19
N GLY A 44 8.53 11.38 2.89
CA GLY A 44 8.11 12.78 2.93
C GLY A 44 7.28 13.23 1.74
N PRO A 45 6.52 14.34 1.89
CA PRO A 45 5.41 14.72 0.99
C PRO A 45 5.84 15.29 -0.36
N ARG A 46 7.12 15.62 -0.55
CA ARG A 46 7.60 16.21 -1.82
C ARG A 46 7.66 15.16 -2.92
N VAL A 47 7.03 15.45 -4.04
CA VAL A 47 7.08 14.58 -5.23
C VAL A 47 8.41 14.76 -5.96
N ASN A 48 8.99 13.67 -6.46
CA ASN A 48 10.17 13.70 -7.32
C ASN A 48 10.02 12.75 -8.53
N LYS A 49 11.01 12.76 -9.41
CA LYS A 49 10.99 11.93 -10.64
C LYS A 49 11.45 10.48 -10.40
N GLY A 50 12.15 10.22 -9.31
CA GLY A 50 12.88 8.96 -9.15
C GLY A 50 12.13 7.91 -8.34
N ARG A 51 11.21 8.34 -7.47
CA ARG A 51 10.47 7.45 -6.56
C ARG A 51 9.08 8.00 -6.28
N ALA A 52 8.09 7.14 -6.26
CA ALA A 52 6.75 7.46 -5.75
C ALA A 52 6.75 7.55 -4.22
N ASN A 53 5.73 8.23 -3.66
CA ASN A 53 5.55 8.31 -2.22
C ASN A 53 5.14 6.96 -1.61
N PRO A 54 5.22 6.77 -0.28
CA PRO A 54 5.09 5.47 0.35
C PRO A 54 3.79 4.76 -0.01
N SER A 55 3.91 3.59 -0.54
CA SER A 55 2.81 2.66 -0.76
C SER A 55 3.36 1.26 -1.02
N ASN A 56 2.66 0.25 -0.54
CA ASN A 56 3.06 -1.14 -0.68
C ASN A 56 1.83 -1.98 -1.06
N LEU A 57 2.04 -3.03 -1.84
CA LEU A 57 1.02 -4.03 -2.11
C LEU A 57 1.46 -5.36 -1.51
N VAL A 58 0.72 -5.85 -0.52
CA VAL A 58 0.86 -7.21 -0.03
C VAL A 58 -0.11 -8.10 -0.79
N THR A 59 0.41 -9.13 -1.44
CA THR A 59 -0.41 -10.19 -2.05
C THR A 59 -0.34 -11.41 -1.15
N ALA A 60 -1.47 -11.85 -0.65
CA ALA A 60 -1.59 -13.00 0.25
C ALA A 60 -2.92 -13.73 0.00
N VAL A 61 -2.91 -15.05 0.06
CA VAL A 61 -4.09 -15.92 -0.13
C VAL A 61 -4.94 -15.54 -1.34
N GLY A 62 -4.27 -15.17 -2.45
CA GLY A 62 -4.92 -14.80 -3.71
C GLY A 62 -5.61 -13.43 -3.72
N ARG A 63 -5.33 -12.57 -2.73
CA ARG A 63 -5.89 -11.21 -2.62
C ARG A 63 -4.79 -10.16 -2.53
N SER A 64 -5.14 -8.94 -2.91
CA SER A 64 -4.28 -7.74 -2.89
C SER A 64 -4.69 -6.79 -1.77
N TYR A 65 -3.70 -6.35 -0.98
CA TYR A 65 -3.86 -5.44 0.15
C TYR A 65 -2.91 -4.25 -0.07
N VAL A 66 -3.44 -3.07 -0.30
CA VAL A 66 -2.62 -1.87 -0.40
C VAL A 66 -2.37 -1.32 1.01
N VAL A 67 -1.12 -1.05 1.34
CA VAL A 67 -0.72 -0.39 2.59
C VAL A 67 -0.10 0.94 2.25
N ASP A 68 -0.77 2.00 2.67
CA ASP A 68 -0.55 3.39 2.34
C ASP A 68 -0.83 3.76 0.87
N CYS A 69 -1.28 4.98 0.68
CA CYS A 69 -1.72 5.54 -0.59
C CYS A 69 -1.06 6.89 -0.84
N GLY A 70 0.29 6.90 -0.87
CA GLY A 70 1.06 8.07 -1.22
C GLY A 70 0.90 8.45 -2.70
N TYR A 71 1.39 9.63 -3.07
CA TYR A 71 1.32 10.13 -4.44
C TYR A 71 1.99 9.14 -5.41
N GLY A 72 1.25 8.74 -6.44
CA GLY A 72 1.69 7.80 -7.46
C GLY A 72 1.18 6.37 -7.27
N VAL A 73 0.51 6.03 -6.17
CA VAL A 73 0.06 4.65 -5.89
C VAL A 73 -0.79 4.07 -7.02
N THR A 74 -1.76 4.84 -7.53
CA THR A 74 -2.66 4.38 -8.60
C THR A 74 -1.88 4.08 -9.88
N ARG A 75 -0.96 4.96 -10.25
CA ARG A 75 -0.10 4.77 -11.41
C ARG A 75 0.83 3.56 -11.23
N GLN A 76 1.43 3.40 -10.08
CA GLN A 76 2.35 2.29 -9.78
C GLN A 76 1.64 0.92 -9.81
N LEU A 77 0.37 0.85 -9.40
CA LEU A 77 -0.45 -0.36 -9.57
C LEU A 77 -0.57 -0.72 -11.06
N VAL A 78 -0.92 0.25 -11.91
CA VAL A 78 -1.06 0.04 -13.37
C VAL A 78 0.27 -0.37 -14.00
N GLU A 79 1.38 0.29 -13.65
CA GLU A 79 2.72 -0.06 -14.13
C GLU A 79 3.13 -1.50 -13.70
N ALA A 80 2.62 -1.96 -12.55
CA ALA A 80 2.79 -3.33 -12.08
C ALA A 80 1.83 -4.35 -12.74
N GLY A 81 0.96 -3.91 -13.65
CA GLY A 81 -0.04 -4.75 -14.30
C GLY A 81 -1.21 -5.14 -13.40
N ILE A 82 -1.52 -4.32 -12.38
CA ILE A 82 -2.60 -4.56 -11.42
C ILE A 82 -3.70 -3.54 -11.64
N GLU A 83 -4.88 -4.03 -11.92
CA GLU A 83 -6.04 -3.17 -12.10
C GLU A 83 -6.53 -2.63 -10.75
N ALA A 84 -6.74 -1.31 -10.66
CA ALA A 84 -7.16 -0.67 -9.40
C ALA A 84 -8.44 -1.31 -8.80
N HIS A 85 -9.37 -1.76 -9.64
CA HIS A 85 -10.61 -2.39 -9.19
C HIS A 85 -10.42 -3.79 -8.56
N GLU A 86 -9.23 -4.38 -8.67
CA GLU A 86 -8.87 -5.64 -7.99
C GLU A 86 -8.46 -5.40 -6.53
N VAL A 87 -8.10 -4.18 -6.17
CA VAL A 87 -7.80 -3.78 -4.79
C VAL A 87 -9.09 -3.71 -3.99
N ARG A 88 -9.21 -4.57 -2.98
CA ARG A 88 -10.41 -4.69 -2.14
C ARG A 88 -10.18 -4.31 -0.69
N THR A 89 -8.94 -4.13 -0.30
CA THR A 89 -8.59 -3.75 1.07
C THR A 89 -7.41 -2.79 1.04
N ILE A 90 -7.58 -1.66 1.70
CA ILE A 90 -6.58 -0.62 1.88
C ILE A 90 -6.35 -0.45 3.39
N LEU A 91 -5.09 -0.39 3.80
CA LEU A 91 -4.70 -0.10 5.18
C LEU A 91 -3.85 1.17 5.18
N ILE A 92 -4.14 2.10 6.06
CA ILE A 92 -3.37 3.34 6.23
C ILE A 92 -2.61 3.26 7.55
N THR A 93 -1.29 3.46 7.50
CA THR A 93 -0.45 3.44 8.69
C THR A 93 -0.66 4.66 9.55
N HIS A 94 -0.73 5.84 8.95
CA HIS A 94 -0.98 7.11 9.62
C HIS A 94 -1.44 8.19 8.62
N ASN A 95 -1.92 9.32 9.12
CA ASN A 95 -2.59 10.34 8.31
C ASN A 95 -1.66 11.47 7.80
N HIS A 96 -0.35 11.24 7.62
CA HIS A 96 0.48 12.17 6.86
C HIS A 96 0.16 12.10 5.36
N SER A 97 0.29 13.23 4.67
CA SER A 97 -0.13 13.35 3.27
C SER A 97 0.63 12.42 2.32
N ASP A 98 1.88 12.13 2.57
CA ASP A 98 2.67 11.21 1.76
C ASP A 98 2.23 9.74 1.89
N HIS A 99 1.42 9.39 2.90
CA HIS A 99 0.86 8.06 3.10
C HIS A 99 -0.61 7.93 2.67
N MET A 100 -1.34 9.04 2.49
CA MET A 100 -2.78 8.95 2.26
C MET A 100 -3.34 9.89 1.17
N LEU A 101 -2.49 10.71 0.53
CA LEU A 101 -2.97 11.75 -0.40
C LEU A 101 -3.79 11.17 -1.57
N GLU A 102 -3.43 9.99 -2.09
CA GLU A 102 -4.15 9.32 -3.17
C GLU A 102 -5.14 8.25 -2.70
N LEU A 103 -5.47 8.16 -1.40
CA LEU A 103 -6.48 7.21 -0.92
C LEU A 103 -7.83 7.41 -1.63
N GLY A 104 -8.35 8.63 -1.64
CA GLY A 104 -9.59 8.96 -2.34
C GLY A 104 -9.50 8.74 -3.85
N PRO A 105 -8.51 9.29 -4.55
CA PRO A 105 -8.26 9.05 -5.97
C PRO A 105 -8.13 7.57 -6.34
N LEU A 106 -7.47 6.73 -5.53
CA LEU A 106 -7.39 5.28 -5.75
C LEU A 106 -8.76 4.62 -5.69
N ILE A 107 -9.56 4.93 -4.66
CA ILE A 107 -10.92 4.42 -4.49
C ILE A 107 -11.80 4.83 -5.69
N TYR A 108 -11.73 6.11 -6.09
CA TYR A 108 -12.49 6.62 -7.23
C TYR A 108 -12.05 5.94 -8.54
N THR A 109 -10.75 5.82 -8.77
CA THR A 109 -10.19 5.19 -9.99
C THR A 109 -10.56 3.70 -10.05
N ALA A 110 -10.55 3.00 -8.90
CA ALA A 110 -11.02 1.62 -8.82
C ALA A 110 -12.50 1.51 -9.24
N TRP A 111 -13.35 2.41 -8.76
CA TRP A 111 -14.77 2.46 -9.12
C TRP A 111 -14.97 2.79 -10.61
N ALA A 112 -14.27 3.79 -11.11
CA ALA A 112 -14.28 4.16 -12.53
C ALA A 112 -13.79 3.00 -13.42
N GLY A 113 -12.82 2.21 -12.92
CA GLY A 113 -12.28 1.03 -13.57
C GLY A 113 -13.12 -0.24 -13.46
N GLY A 114 -14.27 -0.20 -12.77
CA GLY A 114 -15.21 -1.34 -12.73
C GLY A 114 -15.37 -2.03 -11.37
N LEU A 115 -14.95 -1.41 -10.27
CA LEU A 115 -15.25 -1.88 -8.91
C LEU A 115 -16.77 -1.96 -8.72
N ARG A 116 -17.28 -3.13 -8.31
CA ARG A 116 -18.73 -3.38 -8.08
C ARG A 116 -19.02 -4.02 -6.73
N GLU A 117 -17.99 -4.41 -6.04
CA GLU A 117 -18.04 -5.05 -4.73
C GLU A 117 -17.48 -4.10 -3.66
N PRO A 118 -17.75 -4.31 -2.38
CA PRO A 118 -17.20 -3.49 -1.32
C PRO A 118 -15.68 -3.41 -1.32
N ILE A 119 -15.17 -2.23 -0.97
CA ILE A 119 -13.76 -1.96 -0.68
C ILE A 119 -13.63 -1.54 0.79
N ASP A 120 -12.82 -2.26 1.54
CA ASP A 120 -12.54 -1.98 2.94
C ASP A 120 -11.36 -1.00 3.08
N VAL A 121 -11.50 0.04 3.88
CA VAL A 121 -10.45 0.98 4.25
C VAL A 121 -10.22 0.90 5.75
N TRP A 122 -9.05 0.45 6.17
CA TRP A 122 -8.65 0.35 7.57
C TRP A 122 -7.62 1.41 7.92
N GLY A 123 -7.75 2.07 9.06
CA GLY A 123 -6.75 3.06 9.46
C GLY A 123 -7.07 3.79 10.74
N PRO A 124 -6.12 4.64 11.20
CA PRO A 124 -6.28 5.41 12.42
C PRO A 124 -7.26 6.58 12.24
N PRO A 125 -7.85 7.06 13.35
CA PRO A 125 -8.55 8.34 13.34
C PRO A 125 -7.67 9.49 12.81
N PRO A 126 -8.21 10.44 12.03
CA PRO A 126 -9.61 10.59 11.58
C PRO A 126 -9.85 10.12 10.13
N ILE A 127 -9.49 8.87 9.78
CA ILE A 127 -9.61 8.36 8.40
C ILE A 127 -11.06 8.41 7.87
N ASN A 128 -12.04 8.17 8.74
CA ASN A 128 -13.46 8.30 8.40
C ASN A 128 -13.79 9.67 7.81
N ARG A 129 -13.30 10.72 8.47
CA ARG A 129 -13.54 12.10 8.03
C ARG A 129 -12.91 12.37 6.66
N PHE A 130 -11.71 11.87 6.43
CA PHE A 130 -11.01 12.04 5.15
C PHE A 130 -11.80 11.40 4.01
N VAL A 131 -12.18 10.13 4.17
CA VAL A 131 -12.92 9.39 3.13
C VAL A 131 -14.30 10.01 2.87
N ALA A 132 -15.03 10.36 3.93
CA ALA A 132 -16.34 11.01 3.80
C ALA A 132 -16.23 12.35 3.05
N SER A 133 -15.24 13.19 3.40
CA SER A 133 -15.03 14.48 2.72
C SER A 133 -14.63 14.32 1.25
N PHE A 134 -13.83 13.29 0.94
CA PHE A 134 -13.48 13.00 -0.45
C PHE A 134 -14.71 12.56 -1.25
N LEU A 135 -15.51 11.64 -0.73
CA LEU A 135 -16.72 11.17 -1.40
C LEU A 135 -17.73 12.31 -1.62
N ASP A 136 -17.87 13.23 -0.63
CA ASP A 136 -18.68 14.42 -0.76
C ASP A 136 -18.16 15.34 -1.87
N SER A 137 -16.85 15.58 -1.93
CA SER A 137 -16.23 16.41 -2.97
C SER A 137 -16.43 15.85 -4.39
N MET A 138 -16.57 14.55 -4.53
CA MET A 138 -16.79 13.85 -5.81
C MET A 138 -18.26 13.58 -6.12
N ALA A 139 -19.19 13.99 -5.25
CA ALA A 139 -20.61 13.65 -5.36
C ALA A 139 -21.21 14.01 -6.73
N TYR A 140 -20.86 15.18 -7.27
CA TYR A 140 -21.38 15.64 -8.56
C TYR A 140 -21.07 14.66 -9.70
N ASP A 141 -19.82 14.23 -9.84
CA ASP A 141 -19.42 13.30 -10.89
C ASP A 141 -19.94 11.88 -10.63
N VAL A 142 -19.95 11.47 -9.36
CA VAL A 142 -20.49 10.16 -8.95
C VAL A 142 -21.97 10.06 -9.30
N ASP A 143 -22.79 11.08 -9.01
CA ASP A 143 -24.24 11.07 -9.29
C ASP A 143 -24.52 11.01 -10.80
N ILE A 144 -23.80 11.80 -11.61
CA ILE A 144 -23.90 11.76 -13.07
C ILE A 144 -23.61 10.36 -13.61
N ARG A 145 -22.51 9.71 -13.15
CA ARG A 145 -22.14 8.38 -13.64
C ARG A 145 -23.07 7.26 -13.16
N ILE A 146 -23.71 7.43 -12.02
CA ILE A 146 -24.76 6.51 -11.59
C ILE A 146 -25.95 6.61 -12.55
N GLU A 147 -26.39 7.83 -12.89
CA GLU A 147 -27.55 8.07 -13.76
C GLU A 147 -27.26 7.69 -15.23
N ASP A 148 -26.13 8.13 -15.77
CA ASP A 148 -25.77 7.99 -17.19
C ASP A 148 -25.17 6.62 -17.55
N GLU A 149 -24.29 6.10 -16.68
CA GLU A 149 -23.56 4.86 -16.95
C GLU A 149 -24.13 3.64 -16.18
N GLY A 150 -25.08 3.82 -15.28
CA GLY A 150 -25.65 2.73 -14.47
C GLY A 150 -24.66 2.12 -13.48
N ARG A 151 -23.70 2.91 -12.99
CA ARG A 151 -22.71 2.45 -12.01
C ARG A 151 -23.35 2.23 -10.63
N PRO A 152 -22.85 1.29 -9.82
CA PRO A 152 -23.23 1.20 -8.41
C PRO A 152 -22.82 2.47 -7.68
N ASP A 153 -23.58 2.87 -6.67
CA ASP A 153 -23.23 4.03 -5.84
C ASP A 153 -21.95 3.78 -5.07
N LEU A 154 -20.89 4.57 -5.40
CA LEU A 154 -19.57 4.45 -4.78
C LEU A 154 -19.64 4.58 -3.25
N ARG A 155 -20.50 5.47 -2.74
CA ARG A 155 -20.68 5.71 -1.30
C ARG A 155 -21.14 4.47 -0.54
N LYS A 156 -21.83 3.54 -1.22
CA LYS A 156 -22.30 2.25 -0.65
C LYS A 156 -21.25 1.15 -0.74
N LEU A 157 -20.24 1.30 -1.59
CA LEU A 157 -19.18 0.32 -1.75
C LEU A 157 -18.02 0.56 -0.76
N VAL A 158 -17.80 1.80 -0.32
CA VAL A 158 -16.68 2.12 0.57
C VAL A 158 -17.08 1.82 2.02
N GLN A 159 -16.34 0.91 2.65
CA GLN A 159 -16.50 0.54 4.05
C GLN A 159 -15.26 0.98 4.84
N VAL A 160 -15.41 1.95 5.72
CA VAL A 160 -14.31 2.48 6.51
C VAL A 160 -14.33 1.89 7.90
N HIS A 161 -13.20 1.31 8.31
CA HIS A 161 -12.96 0.71 9.60
C HIS A 161 -11.89 1.52 10.34
N GLU A 162 -12.33 2.60 10.96
CA GLU A 162 -11.48 3.41 11.83
C GLU A 162 -11.27 2.70 13.16
N PHE A 163 -10.01 2.55 13.59
CA PHE A 163 -9.70 1.86 14.83
C PHE A 163 -8.50 2.48 15.55
N GLU A 164 -8.38 2.21 16.83
CA GLU A 164 -7.22 2.56 17.64
C GLU A 164 -6.43 1.31 17.99
N ALA A 165 -5.15 1.27 17.56
CA ALA A 165 -4.24 0.25 18.03
C ALA A 165 -3.85 0.51 19.50
N PRO A 166 -3.59 -0.54 20.31
CA PRO A 166 -3.26 -0.38 21.72
C PRO A 166 -1.90 0.30 21.90
N ASP A 167 -1.72 1.00 23.02
CA ASP A 167 -0.44 1.64 23.36
C ASP A 167 0.67 0.63 23.69
N ALA A 168 0.29 -0.60 24.04
CA ALA A 168 1.22 -1.70 24.28
C ALA A 168 0.67 -3.01 23.72
N GLY A 169 1.55 -3.79 23.10
CA GLY A 169 1.18 -5.03 22.42
C GLY A 169 0.59 -4.77 21.03
N SER A 170 -0.10 -5.76 20.48
CA SER A 170 -0.74 -5.68 19.16
C SER A 170 -2.21 -6.09 19.24
N ALA A 171 -3.03 -5.53 18.36
CA ALA A 171 -4.41 -5.94 18.15
C ALA A 171 -4.57 -6.62 16.79
N MET A 172 -5.49 -7.57 16.70
CA MET A 172 -5.94 -8.14 15.45
C MET A 172 -6.78 -7.09 14.71
N VAL A 173 -6.42 -6.75 13.48
CA VAL A 173 -7.20 -5.87 12.61
C VAL A 173 -8.31 -6.67 11.95
N PHE A 174 -7.96 -7.77 11.30
CA PHE A 174 -8.89 -8.77 10.77
C PHE A 174 -8.19 -10.12 10.54
N GLU A 175 -9.01 -11.16 10.40
CA GLU A 175 -8.57 -12.49 9.98
C GLU A 175 -9.51 -12.98 8.87
N ARG A 176 -8.96 -13.45 7.76
CA ARG A 176 -9.71 -13.93 6.58
C ARG A 176 -8.93 -15.01 5.84
N GLU A 177 -9.59 -16.16 5.59
CA GLU A 177 -9.11 -17.18 4.63
C GLU A 177 -7.63 -17.58 4.78
N GLY A 178 -7.11 -17.71 6.02
CA GLY A 178 -5.72 -18.10 6.28
C GLY A 178 -4.72 -16.93 6.28
N LEU A 179 -5.20 -15.69 6.24
CA LEU A 179 -4.43 -14.48 6.51
C LEU A 179 -4.91 -13.85 7.81
N LYS A 180 -3.98 -13.59 8.73
CA LYS A 180 -4.20 -12.76 9.91
C LYS A 180 -3.44 -11.45 9.75
N VAL A 181 -4.12 -10.32 9.95
CA VAL A 181 -3.49 -9.00 9.98
C VAL A 181 -3.59 -8.43 11.38
N SER A 182 -2.45 -8.02 11.92
CA SER A 182 -2.31 -7.39 13.23
C SER A 182 -1.67 -6.01 13.10
N ALA A 183 -1.96 -5.13 14.04
CA ALA A 183 -1.37 -3.79 14.12
C ALA A 183 -0.85 -3.50 15.52
N THR A 184 0.18 -2.68 15.61
CA THR A 184 0.65 -2.06 16.84
C THR A 184 0.85 -0.57 16.64
N LYS A 185 0.72 0.18 17.72
CA LYS A 185 1.05 1.61 17.71
C LYS A 185 2.56 1.78 17.70
N VAL A 186 3.05 2.70 16.86
CA VAL A 186 4.48 3.04 16.76
C VAL A 186 4.69 4.53 17.08
N ARG A 187 5.95 4.93 17.21
CA ARG A 187 6.31 6.28 17.68
C ARG A 187 6.64 7.19 16.50
N HIS A 188 5.70 8.03 16.12
CA HIS A 188 5.89 9.01 15.04
C HIS A 188 5.36 10.40 15.45
N PRO A 189 6.01 11.08 16.42
CA PRO A 189 5.55 12.37 16.91
C PRO A 189 5.60 13.46 15.81
N PRO A 190 4.64 14.40 15.77
CA PRO A 190 3.64 14.66 16.81
C PRO A 190 2.38 13.82 16.72
N LEU A 191 2.28 12.89 15.76
CA LEU A 191 1.10 12.04 15.63
C LEU A 191 0.97 11.09 16.83
N THR A 192 -0.26 10.94 17.30
CA THR A 192 -0.62 10.00 18.37
C THR A 192 -1.10 8.65 17.85
N HIS A 193 -1.43 8.59 16.55
CA HIS A 193 -1.93 7.41 15.87
C HIS A 193 -1.08 7.14 14.62
N ALA A 194 -0.03 6.35 14.81
CA ALA A 194 0.78 5.79 13.75
C ALA A 194 0.96 4.29 14.01
N TYR A 195 0.77 3.46 12.98
CA TYR A 195 0.68 2.02 13.11
C TYR A 195 1.67 1.31 12.21
N ALA A 196 2.20 0.19 12.73
CA ALA A 196 2.83 -0.86 11.94
C ALA A 196 1.82 -2.00 11.75
N TYR A 197 1.92 -2.68 10.61
CA TYR A 197 1.07 -3.83 10.28
C TYR A 197 1.90 -5.09 10.11
N ARG A 198 1.36 -6.22 10.59
CA ARG A 198 1.90 -7.55 10.36
C ARG A 198 0.88 -8.42 9.64
N PHE A 199 1.31 -9.06 8.57
CA PHE A 199 0.56 -10.01 7.77
C PHE A 199 1.13 -11.41 7.99
N ASP A 200 0.36 -12.30 8.59
CA ASP A 200 0.73 -13.68 8.83
C ASP A 200 -0.09 -14.62 7.96
N THR A 201 0.59 -15.45 7.16
CA THR A 201 0.00 -16.59 6.46
C THR A 201 0.61 -17.89 7.00
N LEU A 202 0.12 -19.07 6.54
CA LEU A 202 0.66 -20.36 6.97
C LEU A 202 2.16 -20.56 6.64
N GLY A 203 2.71 -19.81 5.69
CA GLY A 203 4.08 -20.03 5.23
C GLY A 203 4.97 -18.79 5.19
N ARG A 204 4.44 -17.62 5.46
CA ARG A 204 5.23 -16.38 5.43
C ARG A 204 4.59 -15.26 6.24
N SER A 205 5.44 -14.50 6.93
CA SER A 205 5.09 -13.31 7.67
C SER A 205 5.78 -12.07 7.11
N ILE A 206 5.01 -10.98 6.92
CA ILE A 206 5.48 -9.70 6.38
C ILE A 206 5.08 -8.61 7.36
N VAL A 207 6.03 -7.76 7.76
CA VAL A 207 5.78 -6.59 8.59
C VAL A 207 6.11 -5.33 7.83
N LEU A 208 5.24 -4.32 7.94
CA LEU A 208 5.41 -2.98 7.38
C LEU A 208 5.43 -1.99 8.54
N SER A 209 6.52 -1.23 8.69
CA SER A 209 6.73 -0.38 9.87
C SER A 209 5.81 0.84 9.94
N GLY A 210 5.33 1.34 8.80
CA GLY A 210 4.93 2.74 8.71
C GLY A 210 6.09 3.66 9.06
N ASP A 211 5.81 4.92 9.42
CA ASP A 211 6.83 5.84 9.89
C ASP A 211 6.98 5.72 11.41
N THR A 212 8.21 5.64 11.87
CA THR A 212 8.49 5.48 13.29
C THR A 212 9.93 5.82 13.64
N THR A 213 10.17 6.39 14.81
CA THR A 213 11.49 6.30 15.43
C THR A 213 11.67 4.89 16.03
N TYR A 214 12.82 4.63 16.67
CA TYR A 214 13.06 3.34 17.33
C TYR A 214 11.90 2.97 18.28
N SER A 215 11.21 1.86 18.00
CA SER A 215 10.01 1.43 18.71
C SER A 215 10.11 -0.01 19.21
N PRO A 216 10.10 -0.22 20.54
CA PRO A 216 10.00 -1.55 21.12
C PRO A 216 8.73 -2.32 20.71
N GLU A 217 7.63 -1.60 20.49
CA GLU A 217 6.34 -2.16 20.07
C GLU A 217 6.45 -2.77 18.66
N LEU A 218 7.14 -2.06 17.74
CA LEU A 218 7.44 -2.60 16.41
C LEU A 218 8.36 -3.83 16.49
N ILE A 219 9.41 -3.78 17.32
CA ILE A 219 10.31 -4.92 17.52
C ILE A 219 9.53 -6.15 17.98
N ALA A 220 8.59 -5.96 18.93
CA ALA A 220 7.73 -7.04 19.40
C ALA A 220 6.80 -7.58 18.31
N LEU A 221 6.17 -6.69 17.51
CA LEU A 221 5.31 -7.07 16.38
C LEU A 221 6.10 -7.81 15.30
N ALA A 222 7.32 -7.37 15.00
CA ALA A 222 8.19 -7.94 13.96
C ALA A 222 8.94 -9.20 14.42
N LYS A 223 8.76 -9.65 15.65
CA LYS A 223 9.51 -10.78 16.20
C LYS A 223 9.42 -12.02 15.30
N GLY A 224 10.59 -12.46 14.81
CA GLY A 224 10.72 -13.63 13.95
C GLY A 224 10.00 -13.52 12.61
N ALA A 225 9.70 -12.32 12.12
CA ALA A 225 9.09 -12.15 10.81
C ALA A 225 10.07 -12.54 9.68
N ASP A 226 9.52 -13.13 8.61
CA ASP A 226 10.33 -13.48 7.44
C ASP A 226 10.82 -12.23 6.71
N VAL A 227 9.97 -11.19 6.64
CA VAL A 227 10.27 -9.92 5.98
C VAL A 227 9.84 -8.75 6.87
N LEU A 228 10.74 -7.81 7.06
CA LEU A 228 10.45 -6.48 7.63
C LEU A 228 10.73 -5.41 6.58
N VAL A 229 9.71 -4.75 6.07
CA VAL A 229 9.82 -3.52 5.28
C VAL A 229 9.80 -2.35 6.26
N HIS A 230 10.86 -1.56 6.29
CA HIS A 230 11.01 -0.51 7.29
C HIS A 230 11.50 0.79 6.66
N GLU A 231 11.00 1.91 7.20
CA GLU A 231 11.49 3.23 6.87
C GLU A 231 12.96 3.43 7.25
N VAL A 232 13.66 4.35 6.60
CA VAL A 232 15.07 4.61 6.90
C VAL A 232 15.47 6.04 6.65
N MET A 233 16.23 6.63 7.61
CA MET A 233 16.79 7.96 7.52
C MET A 233 18.33 7.93 7.51
N HIS A 234 18.94 8.66 6.55
CA HIS A 234 20.38 8.81 6.44
C HIS A 234 20.82 10.18 6.95
N LEU A 235 21.57 10.23 8.05
CA LEU A 235 21.90 11.48 8.77
C LEU A 235 22.67 12.49 7.91
N GLU A 236 23.73 12.06 7.20
CA GLU A 236 24.47 12.99 6.33
C GLU A 236 23.61 13.51 5.16
N GLY A 237 22.70 12.68 4.64
CA GLY A 237 21.74 13.10 3.62
C GLY A 237 20.76 14.13 4.17
N LEU A 238 20.32 13.91 5.42
CA LEU A 238 19.49 14.89 6.13
C LEU A 238 20.20 16.24 6.28
N ASP A 239 21.45 16.27 6.69
CA ASP A 239 22.20 17.52 6.83
C ASP A 239 22.33 18.27 5.48
N ARG A 240 22.54 17.54 4.37
CA ARG A 240 22.54 18.14 3.01
C ARG A 240 21.15 18.65 2.59
N LEU A 241 20.07 17.93 2.95
CA LEU A 241 18.71 18.42 2.71
C LEU A 241 18.46 19.72 3.47
N LEU A 242 18.78 19.75 4.75
CA LEU A 242 18.54 20.88 5.64
C LEU A 242 19.31 22.14 5.24
N SER A 243 20.50 22.02 4.63
CA SER A 243 21.24 23.17 4.12
C SER A 243 20.53 23.96 3.02
N ARG A 244 19.43 23.43 2.47
CA ARG A 244 18.68 23.99 1.33
C ARG A 244 17.27 24.49 1.68
N VAL A 245 16.88 24.41 2.96
CA VAL A 245 15.50 24.75 3.38
C VAL A 245 15.51 25.84 4.45
N PRO A 246 14.55 26.80 4.40
CA PRO A 246 14.55 27.94 5.32
C PRO A 246 14.16 27.58 6.77
N ASN A 247 13.44 26.48 6.98
CA ASN A 247 12.97 26.00 8.28
C ASN A 247 13.85 24.87 8.85
N ALA A 248 15.13 24.84 8.52
CA ALA A 248 16.07 23.75 8.80
C ALA A 248 16.05 23.25 10.24
N THR A 249 16.06 24.15 11.23
CA THR A 249 16.12 23.78 12.66
C THR A 249 14.88 23.01 13.10
N THR A 250 13.69 23.51 12.77
CA THR A 250 12.42 22.87 13.13
C THR A 250 12.25 21.55 12.41
N LEU A 251 12.57 21.51 11.09
CA LEU A 251 12.49 20.31 10.29
C LEU A 251 13.47 19.24 10.77
N ARG A 252 14.71 19.63 11.14
CA ARG A 252 15.69 18.69 11.70
C ARG A 252 15.18 18.01 12.97
N LYS A 253 14.66 18.83 13.89
CA LYS A 253 14.10 18.28 15.13
C LYS A 253 12.97 17.28 14.84
N HIS A 254 12.01 17.66 13.98
CA HIS A 254 10.92 16.79 13.59
C HIS A 254 11.44 15.45 13.01
N LEU A 255 12.34 15.49 12.02
CA LEU A 255 12.80 14.27 11.35
C LEU A 255 13.58 13.35 12.31
N ILE A 256 14.43 13.91 13.17
CA ILE A 256 15.18 13.11 14.17
C ILE A 256 14.24 12.46 15.20
N ASP A 257 13.22 13.19 15.65
CA ASP A 257 12.29 12.69 16.67
C ASP A 257 11.32 11.63 16.10
N SER A 258 11.12 11.60 14.77
CA SER A 258 10.01 10.89 14.12
C SER A 258 10.44 9.73 13.24
N HIS A 259 11.72 9.63 12.87
CA HIS A 259 12.23 8.62 11.93
C HIS A 259 13.41 7.83 12.49
N THR A 260 13.63 6.65 11.89
CA THR A 260 14.64 5.68 12.29
C THR A 260 15.92 5.84 11.47
N THR A 261 17.06 6.10 12.12
CA THR A 261 18.37 6.15 11.45
C THR A 261 18.81 4.76 10.97
N THR A 262 19.73 4.71 10.01
CA THR A 262 20.30 3.44 9.51
C THR A 262 20.85 2.57 10.63
N GLU A 263 21.52 3.15 11.63
CA GLU A 263 22.10 2.41 12.76
C GLU A 263 21.03 1.86 13.72
N GLN A 264 20.02 2.68 14.04
CA GLN A 264 18.87 2.24 14.83
C GLN A 264 18.10 1.13 14.13
N LEU A 265 17.93 1.23 12.81
CA LEU A 265 17.26 0.20 12.01
C LEU A 265 17.98 -1.15 12.07
N GLY A 266 19.31 -1.14 12.03
CA GLY A 266 20.10 -2.37 12.25
C GLY A 266 19.81 -3.02 13.61
N ARG A 267 19.66 -2.20 14.67
CA ARG A 267 19.26 -2.71 16.00
C ARG A 267 17.83 -3.26 15.99
N VAL A 268 16.88 -2.54 15.40
CA VAL A 268 15.48 -3.01 15.28
C VAL A 268 15.42 -4.39 14.61
N ALA A 269 16.11 -4.55 13.47
CA ALA A 269 16.12 -5.81 12.73
C ALA A 269 16.78 -6.96 13.52
N ALA A 270 17.89 -6.69 14.20
CA ALA A 270 18.59 -7.68 15.02
C ALA A 270 17.75 -8.10 16.24
N GLU A 271 17.17 -7.14 16.96
CA GLU A 271 16.37 -7.41 18.17
C GLU A 271 15.05 -8.12 17.83
N ALA A 272 14.45 -7.81 16.68
CA ALA A 272 13.28 -8.52 16.16
C ALA A 272 13.64 -9.92 15.61
N GLY A 273 14.88 -10.15 15.21
CA GLY A 273 15.33 -11.41 14.63
C GLY A 273 14.64 -11.73 13.30
N VAL A 274 14.51 -10.71 12.43
CA VAL A 274 13.86 -10.87 11.12
C VAL A 274 14.74 -11.60 10.12
N GLY A 275 14.12 -12.30 9.16
CA GLY A 275 14.86 -13.02 8.10
C GLY A 275 15.49 -12.03 7.09
N THR A 276 14.66 -11.20 6.48
CA THR A 276 15.04 -10.18 5.48
C THR A 276 14.60 -8.81 5.94
N LEU A 277 15.52 -7.86 5.96
CA LEU A 277 15.21 -6.44 6.16
C LEU A 277 15.19 -5.72 4.81
N VAL A 278 14.06 -5.06 4.51
CA VAL A 278 13.87 -4.26 3.28
C VAL A 278 13.82 -2.79 3.67
N LEU A 279 14.76 -2.01 3.15
CA LEU A 279 14.79 -0.56 3.35
C LEU A 279 13.80 0.10 2.40
N SER A 280 12.91 0.92 2.92
CA SER A 280 11.92 1.70 2.16
C SER A 280 11.76 3.07 2.79
N HIS A 281 10.81 3.88 2.33
CA HIS A 281 10.55 5.22 2.87
C HIS A 281 11.82 6.00 3.15
N PHE A 282 12.65 6.17 2.10
CA PHE A 282 13.98 6.80 2.24
C PHE A 282 13.90 8.29 2.60
N VAL A 283 14.59 8.69 3.66
CA VAL A 283 14.71 10.09 4.11
C VAL A 283 16.19 10.51 4.14
N PRO A 284 16.63 11.43 3.23
CA PRO A 284 15.94 11.90 2.04
C PRO A 284 15.94 10.84 0.92
N GLY A 285 14.84 10.73 0.16
CA GLY A 285 14.71 9.76 -0.92
C GLY A 285 15.18 10.26 -2.30
N ASP A 286 15.69 11.48 -2.38
CA ASP A 286 16.06 12.17 -3.63
C ASP A 286 17.53 12.61 -3.68
N ASP A 287 18.39 12.12 -2.79
CA ASP A 287 19.81 12.41 -2.80
C ASP A 287 20.59 11.29 -3.52
N PRO A 288 21.05 11.51 -4.77
CA PRO A 288 21.74 10.50 -5.56
C PRO A 288 23.15 10.17 -5.02
N SER A 289 23.66 10.97 -4.10
CA SER A 289 24.95 10.71 -3.47
C SER A 289 24.89 9.65 -2.37
N ILE A 290 23.68 9.25 -1.95
CA ILE A 290 23.46 8.16 -1.00
C ILE A 290 23.29 6.86 -1.80
N THR A 291 24.38 6.15 -1.99
CA THR A 291 24.39 4.85 -2.68
C THR A 291 23.81 3.74 -1.80
N ASP A 292 23.48 2.60 -2.39
CA ASP A 292 23.00 1.42 -1.66
C ASP A 292 23.99 1.00 -0.54
N ALA A 293 25.28 1.10 -0.80
CA ALA A 293 26.32 0.82 0.20
C ALA A 293 26.20 1.76 1.41
N LYS A 294 25.96 3.06 1.19
CA LYS A 294 25.78 4.03 2.28
C LYS A 294 24.49 3.77 3.07
N TRP A 295 23.41 3.39 2.40
CA TRP A 295 22.17 3.01 3.09
C TRP A 295 22.35 1.79 3.99
N THR A 296 23.16 0.82 3.58
CA THR A 296 23.36 -0.43 4.32
C THR A 296 24.47 -0.36 5.36
N GLU A 297 25.44 0.56 5.24
CA GLU A 297 26.61 0.67 6.14
C GLU A 297 26.22 0.81 7.62
N GLY A 298 25.32 1.74 7.94
CA GLY A 298 24.84 1.92 9.31
C GLY A 298 24.06 0.70 9.83
N VAL A 299 23.24 0.10 8.98
CA VAL A 299 22.43 -1.09 9.31
C VAL A 299 23.35 -2.28 9.64
N ARG A 300 24.42 -2.47 8.85
CA ARG A 300 25.39 -3.57 9.01
C ARG A 300 26.17 -3.54 10.33
N LYS A 301 26.21 -2.41 11.03
CA LYS A 301 26.85 -2.34 12.35
C LYS A 301 26.17 -3.24 13.39
N ASN A 302 24.87 -3.50 13.22
CA ASN A 302 24.07 -4.25 14.19
C ASN A 302 23.34 -5.46 13.60
N PHE A 303 23.15 -5.55 12.27
CA PHE A 303 22.38 -6.60 11.63
C PHE A 303 23.22 -7.31 10.54
N SER A 304 23.39 -8.62 10.70
CA SER A 304 24.15 -9.49 9.77
C SER A 304 23.28 -10.24 8.78
N GLY A 305 21.95 -10.18 8.92
CA GLY A 305 21.00 -10.86 8.05
C GLY A 305 20.92 -10.27 6.64
N GLU A 306 19.96 -10.72 5.85
CA GLU A 306 19.73 -10.20 4.50
C GLU A 306 19.20 -8.77 4.54
N ILE A 307 19.79 -7.86 3.74
CA ILE A 307 19.35 -6.47 3.60
C ILE A 307 19.08 -6.20 2.12
N VAL A 308 17.88 -5.74 1.82
CA VAL A 308 17.47 -5.31 0.48
C VAL A 308 17.25 -3.79 0.50
N VAL A 309 17.93 -3.06 -0.39
CA VAL A 309 17.64 -1.63 -0.61
C VAL A 309 16.49 -1.53 -1.60
N GLY A 310 15.31 -1.15 -1.09
CA GLY A 310 14.07 -1.14 -1.86
C GLY A 310 14.08 -0.14 -3.02
N ARG A 311 13.38 -0.51 -4.08
CA ARG A 311 13.09 0.33 -5.24
C ARG A 311 11.62 0.22 -5.60
N ASP A 312 11.08 1.26 -6.19
CA ASP A 312 9.72 1.21 -6.75
C ASP A 312 9.58 0.03 -7.70
N LEU A 313 8.45 -0.65 -7.64
CA LEU A 313 8.08 -1.85 -8.39
C LEU A 313 8.95 -3.09 -8.11
N MET A 314 9.72 -3.09 -7.01
CA MET A 314 10.46 -4.27 -6.57
C MET A 314 9.53 -5.20 -5.78
N THR A 315 9.55 -6.49 -6.13
CA THR A 315 8.83 -7.57 -5.39
C THR A 315 9.81 -8.32 -4.49
N ILE A 316 9.36 -8.59 -3.26
CA ILE A 316 10.09 -9.36 -2.24
C ILE A 316 9.35 -10.66 -1.93
#